data_1e53f7b82d3ce0eb75bfd7ceb7ef8329
#
_entry.id   1e53f7b82d3ce0eb75bfd7ceb7ef8329
#
_cell.length_a   1.000
_cell.length_b   1.000
_cell.length_c   1.000
_cell.angle_alpha   90.00
_cell.angle_beta   90.00
_cell.angle_gamma   90.00
#
_symmetry.space_group_name_H-M   'P 1'
#
loop_
_entity.id
_entity.type
_entity.pdbx_description
1 polymer ?
#
loop_
_entity_poly.entity_id
_entity_poly.type
_entity_poly.pdbx_seq_one_letter_code
_entity_poly.pdbx_strand_id
1 'polypeptide(L)'
;NYIGTHGGVFRIEKNEFVFVNEFNTANKEDIGVEGRTTIQISGNTLKLGSGKIVWDFKRLDDGKPGALAGAWLITGRVTDNGMQTITPGARKTMKILSGSRFQWIAYNSETKEFFGTGGGTYTTENGKYTETIEVFSRDNSRVGAKLEFDFSFVDGNWRHSGKSSKGDPIDEIWTQRQKLGI
;
A
#
# COMPACT_ATOMS: atom_id res chain seq x y z
N ASN A 1 -2.97 -15.94 -8.78
CA ASN A 1 -3.77 -16.12 -7.55
C ASN A 1 -3.07 -15.43 -6.37
N TYR A 2 -3.86 -14.80 -5.50
CA TYR A 2 -3.36 -14.26 -4.24
C TYR A 2 -2.91 -15.39 -3.32
N ILE A 3 -1.72 -15.25 -2.73
CA ILE A 3 -1.17 -16.25 -1.78
C ILE A 3 -1.15 -15.65 -0.37
N GLY A 4 -0.59 -14.46 -0.22
CA GLY A 4 -0.47 -13.77 1.06
C GLY A 4 0.26 -12.45 0.93
N THR A 5 0.21 -11.66 2.00
CA THR A 5 0.93 -10.38 2.11
C THR A 5 1.27 -10.10 3.58
N HIS A 6 2.36 -9.40 3.79
CA HIS A 6 2.73 -8.84 5.08
C HIS A 6 3.42 -7.50 4.86
N GLY A 7 3.46 -6.67 5.88
CA GLY A 7 4.13 -5.40 5.83
C GLY A 7 3.84 -4.51 7.03
N GLY A 8 4.51 -3.38 7.07
CA GLY A 8 4.43 -2.44 8.18
C GLY A 8 5.49 -1.35 8.04
N VAL A 9 6.15 -1.02 9.12
CA VAL A 9 7.23 -0.03 9.15
C VAL A 9 8.59 -0.71 9.17
N PHE A 10 9.59 -0.04 8.63
CA PHE A 10 10.97 -0.53 8.67
C PHE A 10 11.97 0.63 8.85
N ARG A 11 13.16 0.23 9.25
CA ARG A 11 14.35 1.07 9.24
C ARG A 11 15.57 0.25 8.86
N ILE A 12 16.60 0.91 8.39
CA ILE A 12 17.89 0.28 8.08
C ILE A 12 18.89 0.69 9.17
N GLU A 13 19.47 -0.29 9.82
CA GLU A 13 20.53 -0.12 10.82
C GLU A 13 21.81 -0.79 10.30
N LYS A 14 22.76 -0.03 9.80
CA LYS A 14 23.97 -0.57 9.12
C LYS A 14 23.57 -1.47 7.95
N ASN A 15 23.72 -2.79 8.10
CA ASN A 15 23.39 -3.81 7.11
C ASN A 15 22.18 -4.65 7.53
N GLU A 16 21.40 -4.19 8.49
CA GLU A 16 20.19 -4.85 8.95
C GLU A 16 18.95 -4.13 8.48
N PHE A 17 18.00 -4.90 7.97
CA PHE A 17 16.63 -4.52 7.75
C PHE A 17 15.85 -4.86 9.01
N VAL A 18 15.46 -3.85 9.76
CA VAL A 18 14.68 -3.95 10.99
C VAL A 18 13.25 -3.56 10.67
N PHE A 19 12.29 -4.42 10.98
CA PHE A 19 10.90 -4.20 10.58
C PHE A 19 9.93 -4.62 11.69
N VAL A 20 8.76 -3.98 11.68
CA VAL A 20 7.61 -4.37 12.50
C VAL A 20 6.42 -4.53 11.57
N ASN A 21 5.87 -5.73 11.49
CA ASN A 21 4.67 -5.98 10.71
C ASN A 21 3.44 -5.36 11.37
N GLU A 22 2.67 -4.60 10.63
CA GLU A 22 1.34 -4.11 11.03
C GLU A 22 0.23 -5.05 10.54
N PHE A 23 0.52 -5.85 9.52
CA PHE A 23 -0.34 -6.93 9.01
C PHE A 23 0.54 -8.08 8.49
N ASN A 24 0.06 -9.31 8.68
CA ASN A 24 0.68 -10.53 8.17
C ASN A 24 -0.39 -11.60 8.00
N THR A 25 -0.63 -12.02 6.75
CA THR A 25 -1.67 -13.01 6.44
C THR A 25 -1.21 -14.45 6.63
N ALA A 26 0.11 -14.69 6.68
CA ALA A 26 0.68 -16.00 6.90
C ALA A 26 0.81 -16.33 8.41
N ASN A 27 1.21 -15.34 9.22
CA ASN A 27 1.40 -15.53 10.65
C ASN A 27 1.01 -14.26 11.43
N LYS A 28 -0.12 -14.31 12.11
CA LYS A 28 -0.63 -13.18 12.91
C LYS A 28 0.21 -12.88 14.15
N GLU A 29 0.96 -13.84 14.65
CA GLU A 29 1.81 -13.66 15.85
C GLU A 29 2.99 -12.72 15.58
N ASP A 30 3.43 -12.60 14.33
CA ASP A 30 4.49 -11.65 13.94
C ASP A 30 4.02 -10.19 13.90
N ILE A 31 2.71 -9.92 14.04
CA ILE A 31 2.18 -8.55 14.02
C ILE A 31 2.54 -7.86 15.34
N GLY A 32 3.19 -6.70 15.24
CA GLY A 32 3.68 -5.91 16.37
C GLY A 32 5.04 -6.37 16.92
N VAL A 33 5.63 -7.44 16.37
CA VAL A 33 6.94 -7.96 16.80
C VAL A 33 8.03 -7.41 15.88
N GLU A 34 9.13 -6.91 16.48
CA GLU A 34 10.29 -6.47 15.73
C GLU A 34 11.05 -7.69 15.19
N GLY A 35 11.21 -7.71 13.86
CA GLY A 35 12.06 -8.67 13.17
C GLY A 35 13.33 -8.01 12.64
N ARG A 36 14.41 -8.79 12.51
CA ARG A 36 15.69 -8.34 11.96
C ARG A 36 16.22 -9.34 10.96
N THR A 37 16.77 -8.84 9.87
CA THR A 37 17.45 -9.66 8.88
C THR A 37 18.53 -8.85 8.16
N THR A 38 19.50 -9.50 7.57
CA THR A 38 20.50 -8.79 6.77
C THR A 38 19.89 -8.27 5.48
N ILE A 39 20.37 -7.10 5.02
CA ILE A 39 19.99 -6.48 3.77
C ILE A 39 21.23 -6.19 2.92
N GLN A 40 21.15 -6.52 1.64
CA GLN A 40 22.14 -6.16 0.64
C GLN A 40 21.44 -5.63 -0.61
N ILE A 41 21.84 -4.45 -1.04
CA ILE A 41 21.33 -3.81 -2.26
C ILE A 41 22.47 -3.66 -3.25
N SER A 42 22.30 -4.17 -4.46
CA SER A 42 23.25 -4.04 -5.55
C SER A 42 22.51 -3.75 -6.85
N GLY A 43 22.61 -2.49 -7.32
CA GLY A 43 21.86 -2.04 -8.51
C GLY A 43 20.37 -2.26 -8.36
N ASN A 44 19.80 -3.12 -9.20
CA ASN A 44 18.36 -3.44 -9.21
C ASN A 44 18.01 -4.71 -8.44
N THR A 45 18.93 -5.24 -7.64
CA THR A 45 18.69 -6.42 -6.80
C THR A 45 18.71 -6.09 -5.32
N LEU A 46 17.85 -6.74 -4.57
CA LEU A 46 17.77 -6.69 -3.12
C LEU A 46 17.80 -8.11 -2.60
N LYS A 47 18.69 -8.39 -1.64
CA LYS A 47 18.73 -9.64 -0.88
C LYS A 47 18.35 -9.37 0.57
N LEU A 48 17.40 -10.15 1.08
CA LEU A 48 17.00 -10.14 2.48
C LEU A 48 17.21 -11.55 3.06
N GLY A 49 17.85 -11.63 4.22
CA GLY A 49 18.07 -12.89 4.90
C GLY A 49 19.54 -13.21 5.10
N SER A 50 19.80 -14.26 5.88
CA SER A 50 21.13 -14.76 6.17
C SER A 50 21.14 -16.29 6.31
N GLY A 51 22.29 -16.89 6.11
CA GLY A 51 22.46 -18.34 6.25
C GLY A 51 21.69 -19.13 5.20
N LYS A 52 20.79 -20.02 5.66
CA LYS A 52 20.05 -20.95 4.78
C LYS A 52 18.84 -20.32 4.06
N ILE A 53 18.37 -19.19 4.55
CA ILE A 53 17.17 -18.52 3.98
C ILE A 53 17.58 -17.12 3.51
N VAL A 54 17.65 -16.95 2.21
CA VAL A 54 17.91 -15.67 1.54
C VAL A 54 16.85 -15.48 0.46
N TRP A 55 16.19 -14.33 0.51
CA TRP A 55 15.23 -13.92 -0.49
C TRP A 55 15.88 -12.96 -1.48
N ASP A 56 15.84 -13.30 -2.74
CA ASP A 56 16.34 -12.47 -3.84
C ASP A 56 15.17 -11.73 -4.52
N PHE A 57 15.28 -10.40 -4.54
CA PHE A 57 14.29 -9.54 -5.20
C PHE A 57 14.92 -8.76 -6.34
N LYS A 58 14.17 -8.60 -7.42
CA LYS A 58 14.52 -7.73 -8.54
C LYS A 58 13.58 -6.53 -8.57
N ARG A 59 14.12 -5.34 -8.75
CA ARG A 59 13.32 -4.13 -8.95
C ARG A 59 12.45 -4.26 -10.20
N LEU A 60 11.17 -3.95 -10.08
CA LEU A 60 10.19 -4.06 -11.16
C LEU A 60 9.92 -2.70 -11.85
N ASP A 61 10.28 -1.58 -11.24
CA ASP A 61 10.19 -0.26 -11.84
C ASP A 61 11.57 0.42 -11.88
N ASP A 62 11.65 1.62 -12.46
CA ASP A 62 12.93 2.36 -12.58
C ASP A 62 13.40 3.00 -11.27
N GLY A 63 12.63 2.86 -10.20
CA GLY A 63 12.90 3.42 -8.88
C GLY A 63 12.76 4.94 -8.79
N LYS A 64 12.24 5.60 -9.84
CA LYS A 64 11.92 7.02 -9.80
C LYS A 64 10.60 7.25 -9.07
N PRO A 65 10.46 8.35 -8.32
CA PRO A 65 9.20 8.67 -7.69
C PRO A 65 8.15 9.04 -8.74
N GLY A 66 6.97 8.43 -8.66
CA GLY A 66 5.79 8.89 -9.39
C GLY A 66 5.06 9.99 -8.62
N ALA A 67 4.07 10.62 -9.22
CA ALA A 67 3.30 11.71 -8.61
C ALA A 67 2.68 11.32 -7.26
N LEU A 68 2.32 10.04 -7.09
CA LEU A 68 1.68 9.48 -5.89
C LEU A 68 2.61 8.57 -5.10
N ALA A 69 3.92 8.53 -5.40
CA ALA A 69 4.84 7.66 -4.67
C ALA A 69 4.83 7.94 -3.17
N GLY A 70 4.78 6.88 -2.36
CA GLY A 70 4.73 6.95 -0.89
C GLY A 70 3.65 6.08 -0.28
N ALA A 71 3.48 6.22 1.03
CA ALA A 71 2.44 5.57 1.81
C ALA A 71 1.33 6.58 2.17
N TRP A 72 0.09 6.24 1.84
CA TRP A 72 -1.08 7.10 2.01
C TRP A 72 -2.13 6.39 2.85
N LEU A 73 -2.71 7.09 3.80
CA LEU A 73 -3.82 6.62 4.62
C LEU A 73 -5.09 7.38 4.25
N ILE A 74 -6.22 6.68 4.20
CA ILE A 74 -7.51 7.33 4.00
C ILE A 74 -7.84 8.17 5.24
N THR A 75 -8.10 9.46 5.03
CA THR A 75 -8.39 10.43 6.08
C THR A 75 -9.72 11.14 5.90
N GLY A 76 -10.45 10.86 4.82
CA GLY A 76 -11.76 11.43 4.60
C GLY A 76 -12.53 10.76 3.47
N ARG A 77 -13.84 10.97 3.49
CA ARG A 77 -14.75 10.65 2.40
C ARG A 77 -15.69 11.82 2.16
N VAL A 78 -15.90 12.13 0.91
CA VAL A 78 -16.94 13.09 0.49
C VAL A 78 -18.22 12.30 0.24
N THR A 79 -19.29 12.70 0.89
CA THR A 79 -20.63 12.10 0.78
C THR A 79 -21.65 13.18 0.47
N ASP A 80 -22.89 12.81 0.19
CA ASP A 80 -24.01 13.76 -0.01
C ASP A 80 -24.23 14.68 1.21
N ASN A 81 -23.81 14.22 2.40
CA ASN A 81 -23.88 15.00 3.66
C ASN A 81 -22.61 15.81 3.94
N GLY A 82 -21.69 15.93 2.95
CA GLY A 82 -20.42 16.65 3.08
C GLY A 82 -19.23 15.75 3.40
N MET A 83 -18.13 16.40 3.80
CA MET A 83 -16.88 15.74 4.13
C MET A 83 -16.98 15.00 5.49
N GLN A 84 -16.73 13.72 5.48
CA GLN A 84 -16.56 12.90 6.68
C GLN A 84 -15.07 12.69 6.93
N THR A 85 -14.56 13.18 8.06
CA THR A 85 -13.17 12.97 8.47
C THR A 85 -12.99 11.56 9.04
N ILE A 86 -11.90 10.92 8.65
CA ILE A 86 -11.46 9.62 9.17
C ILE A 86 -10.12 9.82 9.85
N THR A 87 -10.04 9.53 11.14
CA THR A 87 -8.78 9.51 11.89
C THR A 87 -8.20 8.09 11.83
N PRO A 88 -7.05 7.87 11.14
CA PRO A 88 -6.42 6.55 11.13
C PRO A 88 -5.98 6.14 12.54
N GLY A 89 -6.47 4.99 13.00
CA GLY A 89 -6.10 4.37 14.26
C GLY A 89 -5.51 2.97 14.03
N ALA A 90 -5.84 2.01 14.88
CA ALA A 90 -5.45 0.61 14.69
C ALA A 90 -6.04 0.03 13.38
N ARG A 91 -7.31 0.37 13.07
CA ARG A 91 -7.94 0.06 11.79
C ARG A 91 -7.49 1.07 10.74
N LYS A 92 -6.82 0.58 9.72
CA LYS A 92 -6.26 1.38 8.62
C LYS A 92 -6.71 0.86 7.25
N THR A 93 -6.87 1.78 6.30
CA THR A 93 -6.81 1.50 4.87
C THR A 93 -5.68 2.34 4.31
N MET A 94 -4.69 1.67 3.77
CA MET A 94 -3.45 2.27 3.28
C MET A 94 -3.25 1.96 1.81
N LYS A 95 -2.70 2.90 1.05
CA LYS A 95 -2.10 2.67 -0.27
C LYS A 95 -0.60 2.91 -0.18
N ILE A 96 0.20 1.99 -0.71
CA ILE A 96 1.64 2.15 -0.90
C ILE A 96 1.89 2.17 -2.40
N LEU A 97 2.57 3.22 -2.88
CA LEU A 97 2.87 3.39 -4.30
C LEU A 97 4.37 3.62 -4.50
N SER A 98 4.92 2.94 -5.50
CA SER A 98 6.24 3.24 -6.08
C SER A 98 6.08 4.20 -7.28
N GLY A 99 7.04 4.26 -8.20
CA GLY A 99 6.92 5.06 -9.42
C GLY A 99 5.82 4.59 -10.38
N SER A 100 5.55 3.29 -10.40
CA SER A 100 4.63 2.66 -11.36
C SER A 100 3.75 1.56 -10.79
N ARG A 101 3.93 1.18 -9.52
CA ARG A 101 3.21 0.08 -8.89
C ARG A 101 2.50 0.54 -7.62
N PHE A 102 1.38 -0.08 -7.32
CA PHE A 102 0.60 0.22 -6.12
C PHE A 102 0.16 -1.06 -5.42
N GLN A 103 -0.09 -0.91 -4.13
CA GLN A 103 -0.85 -1.87 -3.34
C GLN A 103 -1.75 -1.10 -2.37
N TRP A 104 -3.04 -1.44 -2.30
CA TRP A 104 -3.89 -1.03 -1.20
C TRP A 104 -4.04 -2.18 -0.20
N ILE A 105 -4.10 -1.84 1.08
CA ILE A 105 -4.23 -2.81 2.16
C ILE A 105 -5.23 -2.29 3.20
N ALA A 106 -6.14 -3.15 3.66
CA ALA A 106 -7.07 -2.87 4.73
C ALA A 106 -6.85 -3.87 5.88
N TYR A 107 -6.53 -3.37 7.06
CA TYR A 107 -6.15 -4.19 8.21
C TYR A 107 -6.46 -3.49 9.54
N ASN A 108 -6.37 -4.24 10.64
CA ASN A 108 -6.37 -3.73 12.01
C ASN A 108 -5.15 -4.31 12.75
N SER A 109 -4.24 -3.44 13.19
CA SER A 109 -2.99 -3.86 13.83
C SER A 109 -3.16 -4.32 15.28
N GLU A 110 -4.25 -3.93 15.97
CA GLU A 110 -4.56 -4.38 17.33
C GLU A 110 -5.26 -5.73 17.34
N THR A 111 -6.35 -5.86 16.56
CA THR A 111 -7.09 -7.13 16.47
C THR A 111 -6.41 -8.14 15.56
N LYS A 112 -5.32 -7.73 14.89
CA LYS A 112 -4.55 -8.55 13.92
C LYS A 112 -5.41 -9.06 12.76
N GLU A 113 -6.51 -8.35 12.43
CA GLU A 113 -7.41 -8.70 11.35
C GLU A 113 -6.92 -8.11 10.02
N PHE A 114 -7.03 -8.93 8.99
CA PHE A 114 -6.80 -8.54 7.61
C PHE A 114 -8.12 -8.53 6.85
N PHE A 115 -8.47 -7.39 6.23
CA PHE A 115 -9.75 -7.22 5.52
C PHE A 115 -9.63 -7.35 4.01
N GLY A 116 -8.43 -7.20 3.46
CA GLY A 116 -8.18 -7.38 2.03
C GLY A 116 -7.05 -6.53 1.50
N THR A 117 -6.61 -6.90 0.30
CA THR A 117 -5.61 -6.18 -0.50
C THR A 117 -5.88 -6.33 -1.98
N GLY A 118 -5.40 -5.39 -2.74
CA GLY A 118 -5.26 -5.46 -4.18
C GLY A 118 -4.07 -4.62 -4.61
N GLY A 119 -3.53 -4.89 -5.78
CA GLY A 119 -2.37 -4.19 -6.29
C GLY A 119 -2.09 -4.49 -7.73
N GLY A 120 -1.12 -3.79 -8.28
CA GLY A 120 -0.72 -3.91 -9.68
C GLY A 120 0.10 -2.72 -10.13
N THR A 121 -0.10 -2.32 -11.36
CA THR A 121 0.53 -1.11 -11.93
C THR A 121 -0.45 0.05 -11.98
N TYR A 122 0.10 1.28 -12.02
CA TYR A 122 -0.70 2.49 -12.17
C TYR A 122 -0.02 3.52 -13.06
N THR A 123 -0.83 4.43 -13.59
CA THR A 123 -0.39 5.65 -14.26
C THR A 123 -1.10 6.87 -13.69
N THR A 124 -0.46 8.05 -13.83
CA THR A 124 -1.06 9.35 -13.47
C THR A 124 -0.87 10.30 -14.65
N GLU A 125 -1.90 10.47 -15.44
CA GLU A 125 -1.86 11.28 -16.66
C GLU A 125 -3.13 12.14 -16.77
N ASN A 126 -2.97 13.42 -17.11
CA ASN A 126 -4.08 14.34 -17.37
C ASN A 126 -5.15 14.38 -16.25
N GLY A 127 -4.73 14.34 -14.98
CA GLY A 127 -5.65 14.34 -13.84
C GLY A 127 -6.33 12.98 -13.60
N LYS A 128 -5.94 11.94 -14.31
CA LYS A 128 -6.43 10.57 -14.13
C LYS A 128 -5.39 9.70 -13.44
N TYR A 129 -5.86 8.91 -12.50
CA TYR A 129 -5.15 7.81 -11.86
C TYR A 129 -5.77 6.50 -12.33
N THR A 130 -5.01 5.73 -13.09
CA THR A 130 -5.50 4.47 -13.68
C THR A 130 -4.76 3.30 -13.07
N GLU A 131 -5.50 2.41 -12.41
CA GLU A 131 -5.01 1.14 -11.85
C GLU A 131 -5.19 0.01 -12.87
N THR A 132 -4.17 -0.83 -13.05
CA THR A 132 -4.30 -2.16 -13.69
C THR A 132 -4.08 -3.22 -12.63
N ILE A 133 -5.12 -4.00 -12.32
CA ILE A 133 -5.12 -4.95 -11.21
C ILE A 133 -4.37 -6.23 -11.61
N GLU A 134 -3.30 -6.56 -10.88
CA GLU A 134 -2.52 -7.80 -11.05
C GLU A 134 -2.78 -8.80 -9.93
N VAL A 135 -3.22 -8.32 -8.76
CA VAL A 135 -3.57 -9.15 -7.60
C VAL A 135 -4.77 -8.57 -6.88
N PHE A 136 -5.68 -9.44 -6.43
CA PHE A 136 -6.84 -9.06 -5.62
C PHE A 136 -7.20 -10.20 -4.66
N SER A 137 -7.15 -9.94 -3.35
CA SER A 137 -7.26 -11.00 -2.34
C SER A 137 -8.64 -11.63 -2.18
N ARG A 138 -9.69 -10.88 -2.56
CA ARG A 138 -11.08 -11.29 -2.35
C ARG A 138 -11.71 -11.97 -3.57
N ASP A 139 -11.22 -11.63 -4.77
CA ASP A 139 -11.86 -12.06 -6.02
C ASP A 139 -10.84 -12.03 -7.17
N ASN A 140 -10.33 -13.19 -7.54
CA ASN A 140 -9.33 -13.31 -8.59
C ASN A 140 -9.86 -12.92 -9.98
N SER A 141 -11.18 -12.84 -10.18
CA SER A 141 -11.77 -12.39 -11.45
C SER A 141 -11.52 -10.90 -11.73
N ARG A 142 -11.07 -10.14 -10.71
CA ARG A 142 -10.69 -8.73 -10.86
C ARG A 142 -9.30 -8.53 -11.48
N VAL A 143 -8.50 -9.57 -11.56
CA VAL A 143 -7.18 -9.51 -12.19
C VAL A 143 -7.34 -9.21 -13.68
N GLY A 144 -6.59 -8.23 -14.18
CA GLY A 144 -6.68 -7.68 -15.53
C GLY A 144 -7.63 -6.50 -15.68
N ALA A 145 -8.48 -6.22 -14.68
CA ALA A 145 -9.36 -5.06 -14.72
C ALA A 145 -8.56 -3.75 -14.67
N LYS A 146 -9.04 -2.76 -15.41
CA LYS A 146 -8.57 -1.37 -15.35
C LYS A 146 -9.61 -0.52 -14.64
N LEU A 147 -9.17 0.25 -13.66
CA LEU A 147 -10.00 1.18 -12.90
C LEU A 147 -9.43 2.58 -13.08
N GLU A 148 -10.25 3.51 -13.56
CA GLU A 148 -9.87 4.89 -13.76
C GLU A 148 -10.55 5.78 -12.72
N PHE A 149 -9.77 6.68 -12.13
CA PHE A 149 -10.21 7.62 -11.12
C PHE A 149 -9.72 9.03 -11.47
N ASP A 150 -10.47 10.03 -11.09
CA ASP A 150 -9.97 11.38 -11.03
C ASP A 150 -9.03 11.53 -9.83
N PHE A 151 -7.91 12.24 -10.01
CA PHE A 151 -7.04 12.58 -8.91
C PHE A 151 -6.62 14.05 -8.96
N SER A 152 -6.50 14.63 -7.80
CA SER A 152 -5.98 15.97 -7.60
C SER A 152 -5.33 16.08 -6.23
N PHE A 153 -4.55 17.13 -6.02
CA PHE A 153 -4.04 17.47 -4.70
C PHE A 153 -4.83 18.66 -4.16
N VAL A 154 -5.40 18.50 -2.96
CA VAL A 154 -6.11 19.53 -2.21
C VAL A 154 -5.42 19.67 -0.86
N ASP A 155 -4.84 20.85 -0.58
CA ASP A 155 -4.06 21.12 0.63
C ASP A 155 -2.96 20.08 0.89
N GLY A 156 -2.34 19.58 -0.20
CA GLY A 156 -1.30 18.57 -0.15
C GLY A 156 -1.78 17.16 0.20
N ASN A 157 -3.09 16.93 0.21
CA ASN A 157 -3.72 15.62 0.31
C ASN A 157 -4.19 15.16 -1.06
N TRP A 158 -4.16 13.86 -1.29
CA TRP A 158 -4.65 13.27 -2.53
C TRP A 158 -6.16 13.05 -2.45
N ARG A 159 -6.92 13.73 -3.32
CA ARG A 159 -8.33 13.43 -3.56
C ARG A 159 -8.43 12.40 -4.68
N HIS A 160 -9.19 11.35 -4.44
CA HIS A 160 -9.34 10.19 -5.29
C HIS A 160 -10.83 9.91 -5.48
N SER A 161 -11.37 10.13 -6.67
CA SER A 161 -12.80 9.96 -6.93
C SER A 161 -13.07 9.18 -8.22
N GLY A 162 -14.19 8.46 -8.24
CA GLY A 162 -14.59 7.63 -9.37
C GLY A 162 -15.50 6.49 -8.95
N LYS A 163 -15.31 5.32 -9.55
CA LYS A 163 -16.07 4.10 -9.21
C LYS A 163 -15.15 3.04 -8.64
N SER A 164 -15.57 2.43 -7.54
CA SER A 164 -14.88 1.28 -6.96
C SER A 164 -14.88 0.07 -7.91
N SER A 165 -14.13 -0.97 -7.59
CA SER A 165 -14.14 -2.24 -8.33
C SER A 165 -15.53 -2.93 -8.37
N LYS A 166 -16.46 -2.51 -7.51
CA LYS A 166 -17.86 -2.97 -7.49
C LYS A 166 -18.81 -2.06 -8.27
N GLY A 167 -18.33 -0.90 -8.76
CA GLY A 167 -19.13 0.09 -9.45
C GLY A 167 -19.73 1.18 -8.54
N ASP A 168 -19.54 1.09 -7.22
CA ASP A 168 -20.02 2.08 -6.27
C ASP A 168 -19.22 3.39 -6.42
N PRO A 169 -19.86 4.57 -6.32
CA PRO A 169 -19.15 5.84 -6.33
C PRO A 169 -18.25 5.96 -5.10
N ILE A 170 -17.05 6.50 -5.31
CA ILE A 170 -16.11 6.83 -4.25
C ILE A 170 -15.59 8.25 -4.45
N ASP A 171 -15.37 8.96 -3.35
CA ASP A 171 -14.68 10.24 -3.31
C ASP A 171 -13.96 10.32 -1.97
N GLU A 172 -12.65 10.12 -2.01
CA GLU A 172 -11.81 9.86 -0.86
C GLU A 172 -10.68 10.86 -0.75
N ILE A 173 -10.32 11.21 0.48
CA ILE A 173 -9.14 12.01 0.81
C ILE A 173 -8.10 11.10 1.43
N TRP A 174 -6.89 11.19 0.90
CA TRP A 174 -5.74 10.40 1.32
C TRP A 174 -4.61 11.32 1.77
N THR A 175 -4.11 11.12 2.96
CA THR A 175 -2.99 11.89 3.53
C THR A 175 -1.74 11.01 3.58
N GLN A 176 -0.60 11.58 3.23
CA GLN A 176 0.67 10.88 3.38
C GLN A 176 0.90 10.49 4.83
N ARG A 177 1.26 9.24 5.05
CA ARG A 177 1.49 8.67 6.38
C ARG A 177 2.48 9.49 7.22
N GLN A 178 3.55 9.98 6.60
CA GLN A 178 4.55 10.83 7.26
C GLN A 178 3.95 12.11 7.87
N LYS A 179 2.96 12.71 7.21
CA LYS A 179 2.28 13.92 7.71
C LYS A 179 1.42 13.66 8.94
N LEU A 180 1.03 12.41 9.14
CA LEU A 180 0.21 11.97 10.28
C LEU A 180 1.05 11.56 11.49
N GLY A 181 2.37 11.42 11.34
CA GLY A 181 3.28 11.01 12.41
C GLY A 181 3.11 9.56 12.88
N ILE A 182 2.54 8.70 12.06
CA ILE A 182 2.23 7.30 12.39
C ILE A 182 2.79 6.32 11.37
#